data_b29679fe75e7c09462c4e380540db92c
#
_entry.id   b29679fe75e7c09462c4e380540db92c
#
_cell.length_a   1.000
_cell.length_b   1.000
_cell.length_c   1.000
_cell.angle_alpha   90.00
_cell.angle_beta   90.00
_cell.angle_gamma   90.00
#
_symmetry.space_group_name_H-M   'P 1'
#
loop_
_entity.id
_entity.type
_entity.pdbx_description
1 polymer ?
#
loop_
_entity_poly.entity_id
_entity_poly.type
_entity_poly.pdbx_seq_one_letter_code
_entity_poly.pdbx_strand_id
1 'polypeptide(L)'
;MKDADWIVPLLWRSEFRNALAGAIRQNLITLGVAREIIDTAESHFVTREFVVSSHSVLDLVANSTCSAYDCEFVALAEEQQVPLITLDREILREFSEVAVSLNKFVRD
;
A
#
# COMPACT_ATOMS: atom_id res chain seq x y z
N MET A 1 -9.93 7.70 12.22
CA MET A 1 -9.55 7.26 10.87
C MET A 1 -10.76 6.68 10.16
N LYS A 2 -10.97 7.06 8.95
CA LYS A 2 -12.08 6.51 8.18
C LYS A 2 -11.68 5.21 7.53
N ASP A 3 -12.60 4.28 7.51
CA ASP A 3 -12.31 2.93 7.03
C ASP A 3 -13.02 2.58 5.73
N ALA A 4 -13.91 3.42 5.26
CA ALA A 4 -14.81 3.05 4.18
C ALA A 4 -14.24 3.26 2.77
N ASP A 5 -13.22 4.11 2.61
CA ASP A 5 -12.81 4.57 1.29
C ASP A 5 -11.39 4.15 0.90
N TRP A 6 -10.95 3.04 1.44
CA TRP A 6 -9.63 2.50 1.09
C TRP A 6 -9.68 1.93 -0.33
N ILE A 7 -8.72 2.31 -1.15
CA ILE A 7 -8.52 1.73 -2.47
C ILE A 7 -7.11 1.16 -2.55
N VAL A 8 -6.96 0.08 -3.28
CA VAL A 8 -5.70 -0.65 -3.32
C VAL A 8 -5.41 -1.10 -4.76
N PRO A 9 -4.12 -1.20 -5.14
CA PRO A 9 -3.77 -1.78 -6.45
C PRO A 9 -4.00 -3.28 -6.43
N LEU A 10 -4.10 -3.87 -7.62
CA LEU A 10 -4.38 -5.29 -7.76
C LEU A 10 -3.34 -6.16 -7.06
N LEU A 11 -2.09 -5.69 -6.97
CA LEU A 11 -1.01 -6.47 -6.34
C LEU A 11 -0.97 -6.37 -4.81
N TRP A 12 -1.96 -5.71 -4.18
CA TRP A 12 -1.95 -5.55 -2.73
C TRP A 12 -1.86 -6.88 -1.98
N ARG A 13 -2.44 -7.93 -2.54
CA ARG A 13 -2.44 -9.24 -1.88
C ARG A 13 -1.03 -9.80 -1.75
N SER A 14 -0.23 -9.69 -2.81
CA SER A 14 1.15 -10.18 -2.77
C SER A 14 1.97 -9.41 -1.74
N GLU A 15 1.84 -8.10 -1.71
CA GLU A 15 2.55 -7.27 -0.73
C GLU A 15 2.11 -7.60 0.69
N PHE A 16 0.81 -7.75 0.89
CA PHE A 16 0.26 -8.04 2.22
C PHE A 16 0.69 -9.42 2.72
N ARG A 17 0.64 -10.43 1.83
CA ARG A 17 1.10 -11.77 2.17
C ARG A 17 2.59 -11.75 2.57
N ASN A 18 3.38 -10.96 1.88
CA ASN A 18 4.80 -10.85 2.19
C ASN A 18 5.02 -10.23 3.57
N ALA A 19 4.25 -9.21 3.90
CA ALA A 19 4.31 -8.59 5.22
C ALA A 19 3.90 -9.57 6.31
N LEU A 20 2.84 -10.34 6.09
CA LEU A 20 2.40 -11.35 7.05
C LEU A 20 3.43 -12.46 7.21
N ALA A 21 4.07 -12.88 6.11
CA ALA A 21 5.13 -13.88 6.17
C ALA A 21 6.27 -13.42 7.07
N GLY A 22 6.66 -12.16 6.93
CA GLY A 22 7.70 -11.58 7.79
C GLY A 22 7.31 -11.59 9.26
N ALA A 23 6.07 -11.20 9.55
CA ALA A 23 5.57 -11.18 10.92
C ALA A 23 5.51 -12.58 11.55
N ILE A 24 5.12 -13.59 10.77
CA ILE A 24 5.12 -14.98 11.24
C ILE A 24 6.54 -15.43 11.57
N ARG A 25 7.48 -15.16 10.67
CA ARG A 25 8.86 -15.59 10.86
C ARG A 25 9.55 -14.92 12.04
N GLN A 26 9.12 -13.71 12.35
CA GLN A 26 9.64 -12.98 13.52
C GLN A 26 8.87 -13.30 14.79
N ASN A 27 7.93 -14.23 14.74
CA ASN A 27 7.13 -14.67 15.88
C ASN A 27 6.26 -13.54 16.47
N LEU A 28 5.90 -12.57 15.63
CA LEU A 28 5.02 -11.49 16.04
C LEU A 28 3.56 -11.91 16.03
N ILE A 29 3.20 -12.81 15.11
CA ILE A 29 1.85 -13.35 15.01
C ILE A 29 1.92 -14.86 14.70
N THR A 30 0.82 -15.56 14.97
CA THR A 30 0.70 -16.97 14.62
C THR A 30 0.12 -17.10 13.22
N LEU A 31 0.22 -18.29 12.64
CA LEU A 31 -0.41 -18.57 11.35
C LEU A 31 -1.92 -18.36 11.43
N GLY A 32 -2.55 -18.77 12.53
CA GLY A 32 -3.99 -18.58 12.69
C GLY A 32 -4.39 -17.12 12.66
N VAL A 33 -3.64 -16.28 13.37
CA VAL A 33 -3.89 -14.83 13.36
C VAL A 33 -3.67 -14.25 11.96
N ALA A 34 -2.61 -14.69 11.27
CA ALA A 34 -2.34 -14.20 9.92
C ALA A 34 -3.50 -14.53 8.97
N ARG A 35 -4.07 -15.73 9.08
CA ARG A 35 -5.23 -16.14 8.28
C ARG A 35 -6.44 -15.25 8.55
N GLU A 36 -6.69 -14.93 9.80
CA GLU A 36 -7.79 -14.04 10.16
C GLU A 36 -7.59 -12.64 9.57
N ILE A 37 -6.37 -12.15 9.64
CA ILE A 37 -6.03 -10.83 9.12
C ILE A 37 -6.25 -10.77 7.60
N ILE A 38 -5.74 -11.77 6.86
CA ILE A 38 -5.89 -11.76 5.40
C ILE A 38 -7.35 -11.91 4.98
N ASP A 39 -8.13 -12.73 5.69
CA ASP A 39 -9.55 -12.91 5.39
C ASP A 39 -10.30 -11.59 5.58
N THR A 40 -10.02 -10.88 6.66
CA THR A 40 -10.64 -9.58 6.92
C THR A 40 -10.27 -8.58 5.83
N ALA A 41 -8.98 -8.52 5.46
CA ALA A 41 -8.51 -7.61 4.44
C ALA A 41 -9.14 -7.91 3.09
N GLU A 42 -9.23 -9.19 2.71
CA GLU A 42 -9.83 -9.57 1.43
C GLU A 42 -11.31 -9.22 1.37
N SER A 43 -12.02 -9.39 2.47
CA SER A 43 -13.43 -9.01 2.49
C SER A 43 -13.63 -7.50 2.37
N HIS A 44 -12.67 -6.70 2.85
CA HIS A 44 -12.74 -5.24 2.77
C HIS A 44 -12.39 -4.70 1.40
N PHE A 45 -11.39 -5.29 0.73
CA PHE A 45 -10.78 -4.67 -0.44
C PHE A 45 -11.20 -5.28 -1.78
N VAL A 46 -11.95 -6.37 -1.78
CA VAL A 46 -12.25 -7.09 -3.02
C VAL A 46 -12.93 -6.20 -4.08
N THR A 47 -13.75 -5.25 -3.66
CA THR A 47 -14.44 -4.34 -4.57
C THR A 47 -13.68 -3.04 -4.80
N ARG A 48 -12.50 -2.90 -4.21
CA ARG A 48 -11.70 -1.69 -4.27
C ARG A 48 -10.33 -1.93 -4.90
N GLU A 49 -10.16 -3.05 -5.59
CA GLU A 49 -8.92 -3.36 -6.29
C GLU A 49 -8.91 -2.68 -7.65
N PHE A 50 -7.79 -2.07 -8.00
CA PHE A 50 -7.61 -1.33 -9.25
C PHE A 50 -6.37 -1.79 -9.98
N VAL A 51 -6.42 -1.73 -11.30
CA VAL A 51 -5.26 -1.96 -12.16
C VAL A 51 -4.70 -0.60 -12.53
N VAL A 52 -3.39 -0.42 -12.34
CA VAL A 52 -2.73 0.85 -12.69
C VAL A 52 -2.05 0.74 -14.04
N SER A 53 -1.84 1.89 -14.69
CA SER A 53 -1.16 1.95 -15.98
C SER A 53 0.31 1.60 -15.81
N SER A 54 0.80 0.65 -16.61
CA SER A 54 2.23 0.31 -16.60
C SER A 54 3.11 1.48 -17.01
N HIS A 55 2.63 2.31 -17.94
CA HIS A 55 3.38 3.51 -18.34
C HIS A 55 3.57 4.46 -17.16
N SER A 56 2.51 4.69 -16.40
CA SER A 56 2.57 5.55 -15.22
C SER A 56 3.55 5.00 -14.19
N VAL A 57 3.51 3.70 -13.95
CA VAL A 57 4.42 3.05 -12.99
C VAL A 57 5.86 3.20 -13.46
N LEU A 58 6.14 2.93 -14.73
CA LEU A 58 7.49 3.03 -15.25
C LEU A 58 8.03 4.46 -15.25
N ASP A 59 7.17 5.43 -15.50
CA ASP A 59 7.55 6.84 -15.37
C ASP A 59 8.00 7.18 -13.95
N LEU A 60 7.27 6.68 -12.96
CA LEU A 60 7.63 6.91 -11.55
C LEU A 60 8.92 6.18 -11.18
N VAL A 61 9.11 4.98 -11.68
CA VAL A 61 10.37 4.23 -11.46
C VAL A 61 11.55 5.00 -12.02
N ALA A 62 11.40 5.54 -13.25
CA ALA A 62 12.49 6.26 -13.90
C ALA A 62 12.86 7.55 -13.18
N ASN A 63 11.92 8.15 -12.47
CA ASN A 63 12.11 9.45 -11.80
C ASN A 63 12.26 9.36 -10.28
N SER A 64 12.50 8.16 -9.76
CA SER A 64 12.67 7.97 -8.33
C SER A 64 13.63 6.83 -8.04
N THR A 65 13.86 6.56 -6.75
CA THR A 65 14.66 5.42 -6.32
C THR A 65 13.78 4.27 -5.83
N CYS A 66 12.45 4.42 -5.93
CA CYS A 66 11.51 3.42 -5.42
C CYS A 66 11.36 2.26 -6.38
N SER A 67 10.98 1.09 -5.84
CA SER A 67 10.73 -0.10 -6.64
C SER A 67 9.44 0.07 -7.46
N ALA A 68 9.27 -0.81 -8.46
CA ALA A 68 8.04 -0.81 -9.23
C ALA A 68 6.83 -1.12 -8.37
N TYR A 69 6.99 -1.99 -7.36
CA TYR A 69 5.89 -2.29 -6.43
C TYR A 69 5.46 -1.04 -5.67
N ASP A 70 6.42 -0.29 -5.14
CA ASP A 70 6.11 0.95 -4.43
C ASP A 70 5.46 1.95 -5.36
N CYS A 71 5.95 2.05 -6.59
CA CYS A 71 5.43 2.99 -7.58
C CYS A 71 4.00 2.63 -8.03
N GLU A 72 3.58 1.37 -7.92
CA GLU A 72 2.19 1.02 -8.20
C GLU A 72 1.23 1.70 -7.23
N PHE A 73 1.59 1.72 -5.94
CA PHE A 73 0.77 2.40 -4.94
C PHE A 73 0.74 3.91 -5.18
N VAL A 74 1.88 4.49 -5.53
CA VAL A 74 1.95 5.92 -5.84
C VAL A 74 1.13 6.25 -7.08
N ALA A 75 1.25 5.44 -8.14
CA ALA A 75 0.50 5.66 -9.37
C ALA A 75 -1.00 5.60 -9.12
N LEU A 76 -1.45 4.62 -8.32
CA LEU A 76 -2.85 4.50 -7.99
C LEU A 76 -3.36 5.74 -7.24
N ALA A 77 -2.58 6.20 -6.26
CA ALA A 77 -2.95 7.38 -5.50
C ALA A 77 -3.08 8.60 -6.40
N GLU A 78 -2.15 8.77 -7.34
CA GLU A 78 -2.20 9.87 -8.30
C GLU A 78 -3.41 9.76 -9.22
N GLU A 79 -3.66 8.56 -9.76
CA GLU A 79 -4.78 8.36 -10.68
C GLU A 79 -6.12 8.61 -10.01
N GLN A 80 -6.24 8.21 -8.75
CA GLN A 80 -7.48 8.37 -7.99
C GLN A 80 -7.55 9.70 -7.24
N GLN A 81 -6.49 10.49 -7.28
CA GLN A 81 -6.42 11.80 -6.61
C GLN A 81 -6.69 11.70 -5.11
N VAL A 82 -6.05 10.72 -4.49
CA VAL A 82 -6.13 10.52 -3.04
C VAL A 82 -4.71 10.46 -2.48
N PRO A 83 -4.53 10.80 -1.20
CA PRO A 83 -3.21 10.68 -0.58
C PRO A 83 -2.84 9.22 -0.36
N LEU A 84 -1.55 8.93 -0.47
CA LEU A 84 -1.00 7.63 -0.13
C LEU A 84 -0.48 7.70 1.30
N ILE A 85 -1.08 6.92 2.19
CA ILE A 85 -0.67 6.89 3.59
C ILE A 85 0.34 5.77 3.76
N THR A 86 1.52 6.10 4.24
CA THR A 86 2.62 5.14 4.31
C THR A 86 3.55 5.43 5.49
N LEU A 87 4.28 4.40 5.92
CA LEU A 87 5.38 4.54 6.87
C LEU A 87 6.73 4.47 6.17
N ASP A 88 6.75 4.20 4.87
CA ASP A 88 7.98 4.04 4.11
C ASP A 88 8.65 5.38 3.90
N ARG A 89 9.87 5.51 4.43
CA ARG A 89 10.60 6.78 4.38
C ARG A 89 11.04 7.16 2.96
N GLU A 90 11.34 6.18 2.14
CA GLU A 90 11.74 6.45 0.76
C GLU A 90 10.57 7.01 -0.05
N ILE A 91 9.40 6.42 0.08
CA ILE A 91 8.19 6.90 -0.58
C ILE A 91 7.85 8.31 -0.10
N LEU A 92 7.93 8.55 1.21
CA LEU A 92 7.65 9.87 1.78
C LEU A 92 8.60 10.93 1.24
N ARG A 93 9.88 10.57 1.07
CA ARG A 93 10.88 11.51 0.55
C ARG A 93 10.71 11.75 -0.94
N GLU A 94 10.52 10.67 -1.71
CA GLU A 94 10.49 10.76 -3.18
C GLU A 94 9.17 11.31 -3.71
N PHE A 95 8.07 11.09 -2.99
CA PHE A 95 6.73 11.44 -3.45
C PHE A 95 5.99 12.27 -2.41
N SER A 96 6.64 13.31 -1.89
CA SER A 96 6.10 14.14 -0.80
C SER A 96 4.79 14.85 -1.16
N GLU A 97 4.50 15.00 -2.45
CA GLU A 97 3.25 15.64 -2.90
C GLU A 97 2.07 14.68 -2.82
N VAL A 98 2.32 13.38 -2.82
CA VAL A 98 1.29 12.35 -2.83
C VAL A 98 1.24 11.61 -1.50
N ALA A 99 2.41 11.32 -0.92
CA ALA A 99 2.53 10.47 0.26
C ALA A 99 2.42 11.28 1.54
N VAL A 100 1.69 10.71 2.50
CA VAL A 100 1.49 11.30 3.83
C VAL A 100 1.86 10.24 4.86
N SER A 101 2.60 10.62 5.90
CA SER A 101 2.95 9.67 6.94
C SER A 101 1.71 9.28 7.74
N LEU A 102 1.71 8.04 8.23
CA LEU A 102 0.61 7.57 9.06
C LEU A 102 0.43 8.44 10.30
N ASN A 103 1.52 8.84 10.92
CA ASN A 103 1.47 9.69 12.11
C ASN A 103 0.79 11.03 11.83
N LYS A 104 1.13 11.65 10.70
CA LYS A 104 0.52 12.92 10.33
C LYS A 104 -0.96 12.75 10.02
N PHE A 105 -1.31 11.68 9.31
CA PHE A 105 -2.70 11.40 8.95
C PHE A 105 -3.57 11.21 10.20
N VAL A 106 -3.06 10.48 11.18
CA VAL A 106 -3.82 10.20 12.40
C VAL A 106 -4.02 11.46 13.25
N ARG A 107 -3.03 12.36 13.26
CA ARG A 107 -3.12 13.61 14.02
C ARG A 107 -4.10 14.61 13.41
N ASP A 108 -4.16 14.62 12.10
CA ASP A 108 -5.02 15.56 11.40
C ASP A 108 -6.46 15.06 11.36
#